data_edbf3cf81547de50faa4bec0a6d8147a
#
_entry.id   edbf3cf81547de50faa4bec0a6d8147a
#
_cell.length_a   1.000
_cell.length_b   1.000
_cell.length_c   1.000
_cell.angle_alpha   90.00
_cell.angle_beta   90.00
_cell.angle_gamma   90.00
#
_symmetry.space_group_name_H-M   'P 1'
#
loop_
_entity.id
_entity.type
_entity.pdbx_description
1 polymer ?
#
loop_
_entity_poly.entity_id
_entity_poly.type
_entity_poly.pdbx_seq_one_letter_code
_entity_poly.pdbx_strand_id
1 'polypeptide(L)'
;MKVTIKILIYLLSLSIISCSTESNNQDSEATVTQEKVSERNFLVEFELIDLNNVMTHSSIWNGQYKLINFWATWCAPCRREIPLLNNTQKEYQDMSVQIIGIAVDVLDDVIAYSEETPFEYPVLVGEEEAIAIAENANIEFIGLPFTMLVDDQNEIIKTHLGEIKEHHIDMLTEVIRGMQRGKISVEEAKIKLGKI
;
A
#
# COMPACT_ATOMS: atom_id res chain seq x y z
N MET A 1 61.84 -17.57 25.59
CA MET A 1 63.04 -16.82 25.16
C MET A 1 62.62 -15.35 25.11
N LYS A 2 63.29 -14.59 25.93
CA LYS A 2 63.14 -13.15 26.24
C LYS A 2 63.61 -12.29 25.06
N VAL A 3 63.01 -11.11 24.88
CA VAL A 3 63.65 -9.82 24.56
C VAL A 3 62.53 -8.76 24.45
N THR A 4 62.18 -7.99 25.42
CA THR A 4 62.62 -6.68 25.96
C THR A 4 62.70 -5.52 24.95
N ILE A 5 61.78 -4.54 25.10
CA ILE A 5 61.95 -3.11 25.41
C ILE A 5 62.72 -2.24 24.39
N LYS A 6 62.05 -1.16 23.91
CA LYS A 6 62.55 0.20 24.09
C LYS A 6 61.51 1.30 23.89
N ILE A 7 61.21 1.97 24.98
CA ILE A 7 60.56 3.26 25.08
C ILE A 7 61.53 4.34 24.56
N LEU A 8 61.04 5.29 23.76
CA LEU A 8 61.71 6.56 23.60
C LEU A 8 60.72 7.71 23.66
N ILE A 9 60.75 8.38 24.75
CA ILE A 9 60.09 9.66 25.08
C ILE A 9 60.84 10.78 24.38
N TYR A 10 60.15 11.68 23.67
CA TYR A 10 60.67 13.00 23.34
C TYR A 10 59.62 14.06 23.71
N LEU A 11 59.96 14.79 24.75
CA LEU A 11 59.35 16.02 25.22
C LEU A 11 59.96 17.22 24.50
N LEU A 12 59.28 18.33 24.55
CA LEU A 12 59.53 19.75 24.23
C LEU A 12 59.04 20.15 22.83
N SER A 13 58.30 21.27 22.65
CA SER A 13 58.23 22.52 23.42
C SER A 13 57.00 23.32 23.05
N LEU A 14 56.52 24.08 23.98
CA LEU A 14 55.51 25.16 23.87
C LEU A 14 55.92 26.18 22.80
N SER A 15 54.94 26.64 22.03
CA SER A 15 54.92 28.02 21.52
C SER A 15 53.46 28.51 21.42
N ILE A 16 53.16 29.41 22.29
CA ILE A 16 51.89 30.19 22.35
C ILE A 16 52.01 31.28 21.30
N ILE A 17 51.10 31.37 20.35
CA ILE A 17 50.81 32.61 19.63
C ILE A 17 49.34 32.82 19.67
N SER A 18 48.96 33.80 20.50
CA SER A 18 47.65 34.47 20.55
C SER A 18 47.55 35.39 19.32
N CYS A 19 46.54 35.23 18.53
CA CYS A 19 46.08 36.30 17.65
C CYS A 19 44.56 36.25 17.56
N SER A 20 43.95 37.21 18.16
CA SER A 20 42.52 37.52 18.08
C SER A 20 42.23 38.11 16.70
N THR A 21 41.28 37.52 15.97
CA THR A 21 40.51 38.28 14.99
C THR A 21 39.08 37.77 15.00
N GLU A 22 38.18 38.66 15.37
CA GLU A 22 36.74 38.57 15.17
C GLU A 22 36.48 38.41 13.67
N SER A 23 35.60 37.48 13.30
CA SER A 23 34.80 37.62 12.08
C SER A 23 33.67 36.62 12.05
N ASN A 24 32.47 37.16 12.17
CA ASN A 24 31.19 36.71 11.59
C ASN A 24 30.88 35.23 11.49
N ASN A 25 30.10 34.76 12.45
CA ASN A 25 29.15 33.69 12.29
C ASN A 25 28.11 34.09 11.26
N GLN A 26 28.15 33.46 10.11
CA GLN A 26 26.97 33.20 9.27
C GLN A 26 26.68 31.71 9.41
N ASP A 27 25.84 31.40 10.38
CA ASP A 27 25.18 30.10 10.47
C ASP A 27 24.28 29.93 9.26
N SER A 28 24.83 29.29 8.24
CA SER A 28 24.01 28.68 7.18
C SER A 28 23.42 27.39 7.76
N GLU A 29 22.32 27.56 8.45
CA GLU A 29 21.43 26.46 8.83
C GLU A 29 20.90 25.86 7.52
N ALA A 30 21.62 24.86 7.01
CA ALA A 30 21.12 24.00 5.97
C ALA A 30 19.95 23.21 6.56
N THR A 31 18.75 23.74 6.37
CA THR A 31 17.50 23.01 6.57
C THR A 31 17.53 21.80 5.65
N VAL A 32 18.02 20.69 6.16
CA VAL A 32 17.82 19.38 5.54
C VAL A 32 16.34 19.08 5.66
N THR A 33 15.57 19.48 4.68
CA THR A 33 14.24 18.94 4.45
C THR A 33 14.43 17.44 4.24
N GLN A 34 14.20 16.66 5.28
CA GLN A 34 13.99 15.22 5.15
C GLN A 34 12.74 15.07 4.28
N GLU A 35 12.93 14.93 2.98
CA GLU A 35 11.91 14.31 2.13
C GLU A 35 11.62 12.96 2.76
N LYS A 36 10.42 12.83 3.31
CA LYS A 36 9.89 11.56 3.78
C LYS A 36 9.79 10.67 2.54
N VAL A 37 10.81 9.86 2.31
CA VAL A 37 10.77 8.82 1.29
C VAL A 37 9.57 7.96 1.67
N SER A 38 8.52 8.08 0.89
CA SER A 38 7.33 7.21 1.03
C SER A 38 7.82 5.79 0.80
N GLU A 39 7.78 4.96 1.82
CA GLU A 39 8.06 3.53 1.67
C GLU A 39 7.11 2.98 0.61
N ARG A 40 7.69 2.36 -0.42
CA ARG A 40 6.92 1.74 -1.50
C ARG A 40 6.50 0.36 -1.01
N ASN A 41 5.21 0.17 -0.86
CA ASN A 41 4.64 -1.11 -0.47
C ASN A 41 4.14 -1.84 -1.71
N PHE A 42 4.45 -3.12 -1.80
CA PHE A 42 4.04 -3.95 -2.93
C PHE A 42 3.13 -5.07 -2.44
N LEU A 43 2.09 -5.34 -3.22
CA LEU A 43 1.26 -6.50 -3.02
C LEU A 43 2.10 -7.76 -3.27
N VAL A 44 2.22 -8.60 -2.25
CA VAL A 44 2.84 -9.92 -2.37
C VAL A 44 1.84 -10.87 -3.02
N GLU A 45 2.30 -11.76 -3.90
CA GLU A 45 1.43 -12.79 -4.48
C GLU A 45 0.82 -13.65 -3.38
N PHE A 46 -0.45 -13.97 -3.53
CA PHE A 46 -1.23 -14.75 -2.59
C PHE A 46 -2.11 -15.76 -3.30
N GLU A 47 -2.63 -16.70 -2.55
CA GLU A 47 -3.64 -17.65 -3.00
C GLU A 47 -4.74 -17.80 -1.94
N LEU A 48 -5.97 -17.82 -2.39
CA LEU A 48 -7.16 -18.08 -1.59
C LEU A 48 -8.15 -18.92 -2.40
N ILE A 49 -9.09 -19.55 -1.72
CA ILE A 49 -10.17 -20.27 -2.41
C ILE A 49 -11.22 -19.30 -2.97
N ASP A 50 -11.79 -19.63 -4.10
CA ASP A 50 -12.95 -18.95 -4.66
C ASP A 50 -14.27 -19.54 -4.13
N LEU A 51 -15.42 -19.00 -4.57
CA LEU A 51 -16.75 -19.48 -4.18
C LEU A 51 -17.05 -20.90 -4.64
N ASN A 52 -16.26 -21.49 -5.53
CA ASN A 52 -16.35 -22.88 -5.97
C ASN A 52 -15.41 -23.80 -5.18
N ASN A 53 -14.79 -23.27 -4.13
CA ASN A 53 -13.75 -23.96 -3.33
C ASN A 53 -12.53 -24.37 -4.17
N VAL A 54 -12.16 -23.55 -5.17
CA VAL A 54 -10.99 -23.72 -6.01
C VAL A 54 -9.91 -22.73 -5.63
N MET A 55 -8.69 -23.23 -5.40
CA MET A 55 -7.55 -22.37 -5.10
C MET A 55 -7.24 -21.45 -6.29
N THR A 56 -7.23 -20.16 -6.05
CA THR A 56 -6.99 -19.12 -7.05
C THR A 56 -5.76 -18.31 -6.67
N HIS A 57 -4.81 -18.22 -7.59
CA HIS A 57 -3.60 -17.43 -7.45
C HIS A 57 -3.80 -15.99 -7.93
N SER A 58 -3.33 -15.02 -7.16
CA SER A 58 -3.41 -13.59 -7.50
C SER A 58 -2.65 -13.21 -8.77
N SER A 59 -1.68 -14.02 -9.19
CA SER A 59 -0.88 -13.82 -10.40
C SER A 59 -1.70 -13.76 -11.69
N ILE A 60 -2.92 -14.29 -11.71
CA ILE A 60 -3.81 -14.21 -12.89
C ILE A 60 -4.21 -12.75 -13.22
N TRP A 61 -4.05 -11.83 -12.26
CA TRP A 61 -4.32 -10.39 -12.43
C TRP A 61 -3.05 -9.55 -12.54
N ASN A 62 -1.87 -10.17 -12.75
CA ASN A 62 -0.64 -9.42 -12.97
C ASN A 62 -0.74 -8.57 -14.24
N GLY A 63 -0.16 -7.38 -14.21
CA GLY A 63 -0.24 -6.42 -15.32
C GLY A 63 -1.57 -5.64 -15.40
N GLN A 64 -2.51 -5.86 -14.46
CA GLN A 64 -3.74 -5.08 -14.33
C GLN A 64 -3.67 -4.19 -13.09
N TYR A 65 -4.37 -3.07 -13.13
CA TYR A 65 -4.72 -2.34 -11.92
C TYR A 65 -5.73 -3.17 -11.12
N LYS A 66 -5.61 -3.17 -9.80
CA LYS A 66 -6.49 -3.95 -8.91
C LYS A 66 -7.09 -3.05 -7.84
N LEU A 67 -8.39 -3.18 -7.65
CA LEU A 67 -9.10 -2.64 -6.49
C LEU A 67 -9.47 -3.83 -5.60
N ILE A 68 -8.66 -4.06 -4.57
CA ILE A 68 -8.82 -5.19 -3.66
C ILE A 68 -9.64 -4.71 -2.47
N ASN A 69 -10.84 -5.25 -2.32
CA ASN A 69 -11.79 -4.88 -1.28
C ASN A 69 -11.94 -6.02 -0.28
N PHE A 70 -11.55 -5.77 0.97
CA PHE A 70 -11.74 -6.69 2.09
C PHE A 70 -13.08 -6.41 2.76
N TRP A 71 -13.85 -7.47 2.93
CA TRP A 71 -15.22 -7.37 3.42
C TRP A 71 -15.64 -8.63 4.22
N ALA A 72 -16.84 -8.63 4.81
CA ALA A 72 -17.42 -9.81 5.42
C ALA A 72 -18.96 -9.76 5.37
N THR A 73 -19.60 -10.92 5.47
CA THR A 73 -21.07 -11.05 5.46
C THR A 73 -21.73 -10.37 6.66
N TRP A 74 -21.07 -10.38 7.80
CA TRP A 74 -21.52 -9.73 9.05
C TRP A 74 -21.23 -8.22 9.08
N CYS A 75 -20.47 -7.68 8.13
CA CYS A 75 -20.07 -6.27 8.08
C CYS A 75 -21.12 -5.44 7.33
N ALA A 76 -21.97 -4.73 8.04
CA ALA A 76 -23.05 -3.95 7.43
C ALA A 76 -22.56 -2.86 6.46
N PRO A 77 -21.53 -2.03 6.74
CA PRO A 77 -21.01 -1.07 5.74
C PRO A 77 -20.41 -1.76 4.52
N CYS A 78 -19.76 -2.94 4.67
CA CYS A 78 -19.25 -3.70 3.54
C CYS A 78 -20.37 -4.10 2.56
N ARG A 79 -21.47 -4.61 3.10
CA ARG A 79 -22.63 -5.02 2.27
C ARG A 79 -23.25 -3.86 1.50
N ARG A 80 -23.19 -2.63 2.03
CA ARG A 80 -23.75 -1.46 1.34
C ARG A 80 -22.94 -1.01 0.13
N GLU A 81 -21.63 -1.25 0.11
CA GLU A 81 -20.77 -0.84 -1.02
C GLU A 81 -20.76 -1.87 -2.17
N ILE A 82 -21.13 -3.13 -1.95
CA ILE A 82 -21.12 -4.20 -2.97
C ILE A 82 -21.89 -3.80 -4.24
N PRO A 83 -23.10 -3.23 -4.20
CA PRO A 83 -23.79 -2.81 -5.42
C PRO A 83 -23.04 -1.73 -6.22
N LEU A 84 -22.35 -0.82 -5.54
CA LEU A 84 -21.49 0.19 -6.18
C LEU A 84 -20.29 -0.48 -6.85
N LEU A 85 -19.62 -1.40 -6.14
CA LEU A 85 -18.47 -2.14 -6.68
C LEU A 85 -18.88 -3.00 -7.89
N ASN A 86 -20.05 -3.64 -7.86
CA ASN A 86 -20.60 -4.39 -9.00
C ASN A 86 -20.78 -3.48 -10.24
N ASN A 87 -21.35 -2.30 -10.06
CA ASN A 87 -21.52 -1.35 -11.17
C ASN A 87 -20.16 -0.84 -11.67
N THR A 88 -19.25 -0.51 -10.76
CA THR A 88 -17.89 -0.06 -11.08
C THR A 88 -17.11 -1.11 -11.87
N GLN A 89 -17.24 -2.42 -11.53
CA GLN A 89 -16.57 -3.46 -12.29
C GLN A 89 -17.04 -3.50 -13.75
N LYS A 90 -18.33 -3.30 -14.03
CA LYS A 90 -18.84 -3.22 -15.41
C LYS A 90 -18.22 -2.06 -16.19
N GLU A 91 -18.04 -0.91 -15.54
CA GLU A 91 -17.37 0.25 -16.15
C GLU A 91 -15.86 0.05 -16.35
N TYR A 92 -15.24 -0.77 -15.50
CA TYR A 92 -13.80 -1.05 -15.54
C TYR A 92 -13.39 -2.12 -16.56
N GLN A 93 -14.33 -2.84 -17.17
CA GLN A 93 -14.03 -3.92 -18.15
C GLN A 93 -13.09 -3.46 -19.29
N ASP A 94 -13.28 -2.23 -19.79
CA ASP A 94 -12.48 -1.66 -20.87
C ASP A 94 -11.21 -0.94 -20.38
N MET A 95 -10.95 -0.93 -19.07
CA MET A 95 -9.87 -0.15 -18.46
C MET A 95 -8.68 -0.98 -17.99
N SER A 96 -8.68 -2.30 -18.16
CA SER A 96 -7.70 -3.20 -17.54
C SER A 96 -7.58 -2.99 -16.03
N VAL A 97 -8.72 -2.84 -15.37
CA VAL A 97 -8.85 -2.72 -13.92
C VAL A 97 -9.74 -3.86 -13.43
N GLN A 98 -9.26 -4.59 -12.43
CA GLN A 98 -10.00 -5.68 -11.82
C GLN A 98 -10.35 -5.35 -10.38
N ILE A 99 -11.64 -5.42 -10.03
CA ILE A 99 -12.07 -5.47 -8.64
C ILE A 99 -11.96 -6.91 -8.14
N ILE A 100 -11.42 -7.09 -6.94
CA ILE A 100 -11.28 -8.39 -6.28
C ILE A 100 -11.85 -8.24 -4.88
N GLY A 101 -12.91 -8.98 -4.56
CA GLY A 101 -13.44 -9.08 -3.21
C GLY A 101 -12.66 -10.13 -2.43
N ILE A 102 -12.15 -9.77 -1.25
CA ILE A 102 -11.55 -10.72 -0.31
C ILE A 102 -12.45 -10.78 0.92
N ALA A 103 -13.16 -11.89 1.08
CA ALA A 103 -14.01 -12.11 2.22
C ALA A 103 -13.17 -12.60 3.41
N VAL A 104 -13.16 -11.81 4.49
CA VAL A 104 -12.60 -12.21 5.80
C VAL A 104 -13.71 -12.92 6.56
N ASP A 105 -13.99 -14.15 6.14
CA ASP A 105 -15.18 -14.90 6.57
C ASP A 105 -15.05 -16.38 6.24
N VAL A 106 -15.99 -17.20 6.68
CA VAL A 106 -16.06 -18.63 6.33
C VAL A 106 -16.77 -18.83 4.99
N LEU A 107 -16.32 -19.80 4.21
CA LEU A 107 -16.78 -20.03 2.83
C LEU A 107 -18.30 -20.22 2.73
N ASP A 108 -18.89 -21.03 3.62
CA ASP A 108 -20.31 -21.36 3.56
C ASP A 108 -21.20 -20.12 3.73
N ASP A 109 -20.81 -19.19 4.60
CA ASP A 109 -21.54 -17.94 4.82
C ASP A 109 -21.43 -17.00 3.60
N VAL A 110 -20.26 -16.96 2.96
CA VAL A 110 -20.02 -16.16 1.75
C VAL A 110 -20.79 -16.73 0.56
N ILE A 111 -20.84 -18.05 0.40
CA ILE A 111 -21.64 -18.72 -0.64
C ILE A 111 -23.13 -18.38 -0.43
N ALA A 112 -23.66 -18.59 0.78
CA ALA A 112 -25.05 -18.28 1.07
C ALA A 112 -25.39 -16.80 0.79
N TYR A 113 -24.48 -15.88 1.15
CA TYR A 113 -24.65 -14.45 0.84
C TYR A 113 -24.63 -14.16 -0.66
N SER A 114 -23.77 -14.85 -1.42
CA SER A 114 -23.61 -14.67 -2.87
C SER A 114 -24.85 -15.10 -3.67
N GLU A 115 -25.63 -16.05 -3.16
CA GLU A 115 -26.91 -16.48 -3.75
C GLU A 115 -27.96 -15.36 -3.69
N GLU A 116 -27.95 -14.56 -2.63
CA GLU A 116 -28.86 -13.42 -2.46
C GLU A 116 -28.33 -12.14 -3.11
N THR A 117 -27.00 -11.97 -3.13
CA THR A 117 -26.33 -10.78 -3.66
C THR A 117 -25.19 -11.21 -4.59
N PRO A 118 -25.48 -11.40 -5.89
CA PRO A 118 -24.46 -11.82 -6.87
C PRO A 118 -23.36 -10.78 -7.03
N PHE A 119 -22.14 -11.27 -7.24
CA PHE A 119 -20.95 -10.45 -7.51
C PHE A 119 -20.63 -10.41 -9.01
N GLU A 120 -20.30 -9.23 -9.53
CA GLU A 120 -19.83 -9.02 -10.90
C GLU A 120 -18.29 -9.06 -11.02
N TYR A 121 -17.61 -9.43 -9.92
CA TYR A 121 -16.18 -9.52 -9.81
C TYR A 121 -15.78 -10.77 -8.99
N PRO A 122 -14.54 -11.26 -9.14
CA PRO A 122 -14.04 -12.39 -8.36
C PRO A 122 -14.13 -12.15 -6.86
N VAL A 123 -14.59 -13.15 -6.13
CA VAL A 123 -14.59 -13.18 -4.67
C VAL A 123 -13.74 -14.35 -4.21
N LEU A 124 -12.77 -14.05 -3.37
CA LEU A 124 -11.92 -15.02 -2.70
C LEU A 124 -12.22 -15.01 -1.20
N VAL A 125 -12.00 -16.13 -0.55
CA VAL A 125 -12.40 -16.33 0.84
C VAL A 125 -11.23 -16.83 1.66
N GLY A 126 -11.07 -16.26 2.84
CA GLY A 126 -10.12 -16.69 3.87
C GLY A 126 -10.39 -15.95 5.18
N GLU A 127 -9.92 -16.48 6.26
CA GLU A 127 -9.99 -15.84 7.58
C GLU A 127 -8.67 -15.12 7.89
N GLU A 128 -7.76 -15.77 8.60
CA GLU A 128 -6.44 -15.21 8.90
C GLU A 128 -5.58 -15.02 7.64
N GLU A 129 -5.71 -15.92 6.67
CA GLU A 129 -4.99 -15.84 5.39
C GLU A 129 -5.40 -14.60 4.58
N ALA A 130 -6.67 -14.19 4.65
CA ALA A 130 -7.15 -12.98 4.02
C ALA A 130 -6.51 -11.72 4.66
N ILE A 131 -6.43 -11.68 5.98
CA ILE A 131 -5.78 -10.60 6.73
C ILE A 131 -4.28 -10.53 6.40
N ALA A 132 -3.63 -11.69 6.34
CA ALA A 132 -2.20 -11.80 6.04
C ALA A 132 -1.80 -11.17 4.69
N ILE A 133 -2.73 -11.03 3.73
CA ILE A 133 -2.45 -10.36 2.45
C ILE A 133 -2.05 -8.90 2.67
N ALA A 134 -2.77 -8.17 3.52
CA ALA A 134 -2.43 -6.79 3.85
C ALA A 134 -1.14 -6.72 4.69
N GLU A 135 -1.00 -7.58 5.69
CA GLU A 135 0.14 -7.61 6.60
C GLU A 135 1.45 -7.94 5.87
N ASN A 136 1.44 -8.89 4.94
CA ASN A 136 2.59 -9.25 4.11
C ASN A 136 3.03 -8.11 3.18
N ALA A 137 2.14 -7.16 2.90
CA ALA A 137 2.44 -5.95 2.16
C ALA A 137 2.87 -4.76 3.05
N ASN A 138 3.18 -5.01 4.33
CA ASN A 138 3.46 -4.01 5.37
C ASN A 138 2.32 -3.00 5.57
N ILE A 139 1.08 -3.42 5.38
CA ILE A 139 -0.12 -2.62 5.63
C ILE A 139 -0.81 -3.17 6.89
N GLU A 140 -0.98 -2.31 7.88
CA GLU A 140 -1.72 -2.66 9.08
C GLU A 140 -3.20 -2.88 8.76
N PHE A 141 -3.72 -4.09 9.05
CA PHE A 141 -5.13 -4.40 8.88
C PHE A 141 -5.89 -4.04 10.16
N ILE A 142 -6.63 -2.93 10.13
CA ILE A 142 -7.27 -2.36 11.32
C ILE A 142 -8.80 -2.52 11.34
N GLY A 143 -9.41 -3.03 10.28
CA GLY A 143 -10.86 -3.29 10.26
C GLY A 143 -11.48 -3.33 8.87
N LEU A 144 -12.79 -3.50 8.81
CA LEU A 144 -13.60 -3.63 7.60
C LEU A 144 -14.64 -2.51 7.46
N PRO A 145 -15.02 -2.12 6.23
CA PRO A 145 -14.38 -2.53 4.97
C PRO A 145 -13.01 -1.87 4.81
N PHE A 146 -12.12 -2.54 4.10
CA PHE A 146 -10.78 -2.04 3.81
C PHE A 146 -10.49 -2.25 2.33
N THR A 147 -9.97 -1.23 1.65
CA THR A 147 -9.74 -1.29 0.20
C THR A 147 -8.31 -0.87 -0.14
N MET A 148 -7.65 -1.61 -1.02
CA MET A 148 -6.35 -1.27 -1.59
C MET A 148 -6.48 -1.00 -3.09
N LEU A 149 -5.96 0.14 -3.56
CA LEU A 149 -5.67 0.37 -4.98
C LEU A 149 -4.23 -0.06 -5.24
N VAL A 150 -4.06 -0.97 -6.17
CA VAL A 150 -2.78 -1.54 -6.59
C VAL A 150 -2.61 -1.30 -8.09
N ASP A 151 -1.43 -0.86 -8.51
CA ASP A 151 -1.14 -0.64 -9.93
C ASP A 151 -0.78 -1.93 -10.69
N ASP A 152 -0.47 -1.79 -11.97
CA ASP A 152 -0.09 -2.90 -12.87
C ASP A 152 1.30 -3.49 -12.56
N GLN A 153 2.09 -2.84 -11.70
CA GLN A 153 3.38 -3.32 -11.21
C GLN A 153 3.29 -3.93 -9.80
N ASN A 154 2.07 -4.10 -9.27
CA ASN A 154 1.79 -4.53 -7.90
C ASN A 154 2.19 -3.51 -6.81
N GLU A 155 2.47 -2.25 -7.14
CA GLU A 155 2.68 -1.22 -6.14
C GLU A 155 1.35 -0.77 -5.54
N ILE A 156 1.27 -0.71 -4.21
CA ILE A 156 0.08 -0.23 -3.49
C ILE A 156 0.11 1.30 -3.52
N ILE A 157 -0.87 1.87 -4.21
CA ILE A 157 -0.99 3.31 -4.44
C ILE A 157 -1.77 3.98 -3.31
N LYS A 158 -2.82 3.30 -2.82
CA LYS A 158 -3.71 3.82 -1.78
C LYS A 158 -4.32 2.70 -0.97
N THR A 159 -4.47 2.94 0.32
CA THR A 159 -5.34 2.16 1.20
C THR A 159 -6.46 3.07 1.72
N HIS A 160 -7.67 2.53 1.86
CA HIS A 160 -8.83 3.22 2.39
C HIS A 160 -9.52 2.33 3.42
N LEU A 161 -9.72 2.86 4.62
CA LEU A 161 -10.51 2.22 5.66
C LEU A 161 -11.89 2.86 5.69
N GLY A 162 -12.92 2.03 5.58
CA GLY A 162 -14.30 2.46 5.59
C GLY A 162 -15.01 2.26 4.25
N GLU A 163 -16.30 2.51 4.24
CA GLU A 163 -17.19 2.28 3.11
C GLU A 163 -16.80 3.12 1.88
N ILE A 164 -16.55 2.46 0.76
CA ILE A 164 -16.31 3.09 -0.54
C ILE A 164 -17.64 3.70 -1.03
N LYS A 165 -17.57 4.95 -1.51
CA LYS A 165 -18.71 5.71 -2.04
C LYS A 165 -18.41 6.21 -3.45
N GLU A 166 -19.44 6.68 -4.16
CA GLU A 166 -19.33 7.15 -5.56
C GLU A 166 -18.17 8.13 -5.77
N HIS A 167 -18.01 9.14 -4.91
CA HIS A 167 -16.93 10.12 -5.05
C HIS A 167 -15.54 9.51 -4.88
N HIS A 168 -15.39 8.42 -4.12
CA HIS A 168 -14.13 7.67 -4.05
C HIS A 168 -13.85 6.98 -5.39
N ILE A 169 -14.86 6.32 -5.97
CA ILE A 169 -14.76 5.66 -7.28
C ILE A 169 -14.42 6.67 -8.38
N ASP A 170 -15.06 7.84 -8.40
CA ASP A 170 -14.77 8.91 -9.38
C ASP A 170 -13.30 9.32 -9.32
N MET A 171 -12.78 9.55 -8.11
CA MET A 171 -11.39 9.96 -7.91
C MET A 171 -10.40 8.85 -8.26
N LEU A 172 -10.68 7.60 -7.86
CA LEU A 172 -9.88 6.43 -8.23
C LEU A 172 -9.83 6.27 -9.76
N THR A 173 -10.98 6.37 -10.42
CA THR A 173 -11.11 6.26 -11.88
C THR A 173 -10.30 7.34 -12.60
N GLU A 174 -10.37 8.59 -12.15
CA GLU A 174 -9.60 9.70 -12.72
C GLU A 174 -8.10 9.44 -12.59
N VAL A 175 -7.65 9.02 -11.41
CA VAL A 175 -6.24 8.75 -11.14
C VAL A 175 -5.74 7.57 -11.96
N ILE A 176 -6.45 6.44 -11.98
CA ILE A 176 -6.08 5.24 -12.77
C ILE A 176 -5.95 5.61 -14.25
N ARG A 177 -6.94 6.30 -14.83
CA ARG A 177 -6.88 6.77 -16.24
C ARG A 177 -5.70 7.72 -16.49
N GLY A 178 -5.37 8.56 -15.52
CA GLY A 178 -4.22 9.45 -15.58
C GLY A 178 -2.90 8.69 -15.59
N MET A 179 -2.76 7.69 -14.73
CA MET A 179 -1.57 6.84 -14.65
C MET A 179 -1.41 5.99 -15.93
N GLN A 180 -2.46 5.33 -16.39
CA GLN A 180 -2.46 4.53 -17.62
C GLN A 180 -2.04 5.33 -18.87
N ARG A 181 -2.33 6.63 -18.90
CA ARG A 181 -1.93 7.55 -20.00
C ARG A 181 -0.57 8.20 -19.78
N GLY A 182 0.12 7.86 -18.71
CA GLY A 182 1.40 8.47 -18.32
C GLY A 182 1.31 9.96 -17.95
N LYS A 183 0.10 10.44 -17.58
CA LYS A 183 -0.15 11.84 -17.20
C LYS A 183 -0.04 12.09 -15.70
N ILE A 184 -0.12 11.05 -14.91
CA ILE A 184 -0.03 11.05 -13.45
C ILE A 184 1.02 10.01 -13.07
N SER A 185 2.06 10.41 -12.36
CA SER A 185 3.04 9.50 -11.77
C SER A 185 2.47 8.82 -10.52
N VAL A 186 3.13 7.76 -10.06
CA VAL A 186 2.78 7.07 -8.81
C VAL A 186 2.76 8.06 -7.63
N GLU A 187 3.76 8.92 -7.52
CA GLU A 187 3.85 9.89 -6.43
C GLU A 187 2.71 10.92 -6.47
N GLU A 188 2.38 11.43 -7.66
CA GLU A 188 1.24 12.33 -7.84
C GLU A 188 -0.09 11.65 -7.53
N ALA A 189 -0.24 10.36 -7.88
CA ALA A 189 -1.41 9.56 -7.55
C ALA A 189 -1.58 9.41 -6.03
N LYS A 190 -0.50 9.06 -5.31
CA LYS A 190 -0.49 8.97 -3.84
C LYS A 190 -0.87 10.30 -3.18
N ILE A 191 -0.33 11.41 -3.65
CA ILE A 191 -0.66 12.75 -3.13
C ILE A 191 -2.14 13.09 -3.40
N LYS A 192 -2.62 12.82 -4.62
CA LYS A 192 -3.99 13.12 -5.02
C LYS A 192 -5.00 12.29 -4.21
N LEU A 193 -4.75 11.00 -4.04
CA LEU A 193 -5.58 10.07 -3.29
C LEU A 193 -5.40 10.21 -1.76
N GLY A 194 -4.36 10.86 -1.27
CA GLY A 194 -4.18 11.17 0.15
C GLY A 194 -5.27 12.08 0.74
N LYS A 195 -6.14 12.64 -0.11
CA LYS A 195 -7.23 13.54 0.29
C LYS A 195 -8.59 12.83 0.52
N ILE A 196 -8.64 11.51 0.29
CA ILE A 196 -9.81 10.65 0.53
C ILE A 196 -9.57 9.64 1.63
#